data_fe5faed76870fb6c6866a56e48c7bbbd
#
_entry.id   fe5faed76870fb6c6866a56e48c7bbbd
#
_cell.length_a   1.000
_cell.length_b   1.000
_cell.length_c   1.000
_cell.angle_alpha   90.00
_cell.angle_beta   90.00
_cell.angle_gamma   90.00
#
_symmetry.space_group_name_H-M   'P 1'
#
loop_
_entity.id
_entity.type
_entity.pdbx_description
1 polymer ?
#
loop_
_entity_poly.entity_id
_entity_poly.type
_entity_poly.pdbx_seq_one_letter_code
_entity_poly.pdbx_strand_id
1 'polypeptide(L)'
;MKLSETSIRRPVLASMFSAALVLFGVIGYTRLSVRELPDIDPPIISVSTTLPGANAQVVETAVTDVLEEELSTIQGLRTLSSSSSEENSQITLEFTLDRPVDVAAQDVRDKVSRVRGRLRSEERRVGKECSLLCRSRWSPYH
;
A
#
# COMPACT_ATOMS: atom_id res chain seq x y z
N MET A 1 -39.76 14.36 37.45
CA MET A 1 -38.65 13.43 37.71
C MET A 1 -39.21 12.09 38.15
N LYS A 2 -39.86 11.33 37.23
CA LYS A 2 -40.64 10.12 37.57
C LYS A 2 -39.76 8.87 37.72
N LEU A 3 -38.58 8.84 37.14
CA LEU A 3 -37.64 7.69 37.17
C LEU A 3 -37.05 7.42 38.56
N SER A 4 -36.70 8.46 39.29
CA SER A 4 -36.13 8.35 40.64
C SER A 4 -37.14 7.84 41.65
N GLU A 5 -38.39 8.28 41.53
CA GLU A 5 -39.50 7.89 42.44
C GLU A 5 -39.90 6.43 42.21
N THR A 6 -39.87 5.95 40.97
CA THR A 6 -40.16 4.56 40.62
C THR A 6 -39.06 3.62 41.09
N SER A 7 -37.79 4.03 41.06
CA SER A 7 -36.64 3.23 41.55
C SER A 7 -36.71 3.01 43.08
N ILE A 8 -37.19 3.98 43.84
CA ILE A 8 -37.28 3.90 45.30
C ILE A 8 -38.46 2.96 45.71
N ARG A 9 -39.55 2.98 44.95
CA ARG A 9 -40.74 2.15 45.28
C ARG A 9 -40.61 0.69 44.87
N ARG A 10 -39.72 0.36 43.92
CA ARG A 10 -39.52 -1.02 43.43
C ARG A 10 -38.00 -1.31 43.28
N PRO A 11 -37.31 -1.64 44.38
CA PRO A 11 -35.86 -1.85 44.36
C PRO A 11 -35.43 -3.03 43.47
N VAL A 12 -36.32 -4.06 43.32
CA VAL A 12 -36.05 -5.21 42.45
C VAL A 12 -35.97 -4.81 40.98
N LEU A 13 -36.82 -3.91 40.50
CA LEU A 13 -36.78 -3.39 39.14
C LEU A 13 -35.52 -2.56 38.88
N ALA A 14 -35.12 -1.74 39.85
CA ALA A 14 -33.91 -0.93 39.75
C ALA A 14 -32.65 -1.80 39.67
N SER A 15 -32.56 -2.87 40.48
CA SER A 15 -31.44 -3.80 40.47
C SER A 15 -31.36 -4.60 39.17
N MET A 16 -32.48 -5.04 38.62
CA MET A 16 -32.50 -5.75 37.33
C MET A 16 -32.10 -4.84 36.18
N PHE A 17 -32.53 -3.58 36.17
CA PHE A 17 -32.17 -2.64 35.17
C PHE A 17 -30.67 -2.29 35.22
N SER A 18 -30.12 -2.12 36.44
CA SER A 18 -28.69 -1.93 36.64
C SER A 18 -27.88 -3.14 36.18
N ALA A 19 -28.28 -4.35 36.50
CA ALA A 19 -27.62 -5.57 36.06
C ALA A 19 -27.64 -5.71 34.52
N ALA A 20 -28.77 -5.37 33.88
CA ALA A 20 -28.87 -5.37 32.44
C ALA A 20 -27.89 -4.36 31.78
N LEU A 21 -27.77 -3.14 32.32
CA LEU A 21 -26.84 -2.14 31.83
C LEU A 21 -25.39 -2.60 31.96
N VAL A 22 -25.03 -3.22 33.07
CA VAL A 22 -23.69 -3.78 33.29
C VAL A 22 -23.39 -4.88 32.28
N LEU A 23 -24.33 -5.79 32.04
CA LEU A 23 -24.19 -6.85 31.05
C LEU A 23 -23.98 -6.28 29.64
N PHE A 24 -24.80 -5.31 29.24
CA PHE A 24 -24.64 -4.65 27.94
C PHE A 24 -23.31 -3.90 27.85
N GLY A 25 -22.85 -3.28 28.93
CA GLY A 25 -21.56 -2.60 28.99
C GLY A 25 -20.39 -3.58 28.80
N VAL A 26 -20.43 -4.75 29.46
CA VAL A 26 -19.39 -5.78 29.33
C VAL A 26 -19.38 -6.36 27.91
N ILE A 27 -20.56 -6.68 27.36
CA ILE A 27 -20.65 -7.18 25.97
C ILE A 27 -20.17 -6.13 24.97
N GLY A 28 -20.54 -4.86 25.16
CA GLY A 28 -20.07 -3.75 24.33
C GLY A 28 -18.55 -3.59 24.40
N TYR A 29 -17.98 -3.66 25.59
CA TYR A 29 -16.54 -3.55 25.81
C TYR A 29 -15.75 -4.66 25.10
N THR A 30 -16.23 -5.92 25.17
CA THR A 30 -15.56 -7.05 24.48
C THR A 30 -15.69 -7.02 22.97
N ARG A 31 -16.64 -6.24 22.45
CA ARG A 31 -16.85 -6.05 21.01
C ARG A 31 -16.11 -4.81 20.46
N LEU A 32 -15.59 -3.95 21.33
CA LEU A 32 -14.81 -2.80 20.92
C LEU A 32 -13.41 -3.28 20.49
N SER A 33 -13.17 -3.25 19.19
CA SER A 33 -11.82 -3.43 18.64
C SER A 33 -11.05 -2.14 18.87
N VAL A 34 -10.20 -2.11 19.91
CA VAL A 34 -9.28 -0.99 20.13
C VAL A 34 -8.10 -1.18 19.21
N ARG A 35 -7.98 -0.35 18.16
CA ARG A 35 -6.75 -0.23 17.38
C ARG A 35 -5.77 0.66 18.14
N GLU A 36 -4.70 0.06 18.64
CA GLU A 36 -3.67 0.77 19.41
C GLU A 36 -2.75 1.65 18.54
N LEU A 37 -2.72 1.39 17.23
CA LEU A 37 -1.88 2.12 16.28
C LEU A 37 -2.77 2.88 15.28
N PRO A 38 -2.50 4.19 15.07
CA PRO A 38 -3.13 4.89 13.96
C PRO A 38 -2.70 4.22 12.64
N ASP A 39 -3.64 4.04 11.72
CA ASP A 39 -3.36 3.58 10.35
C ASP A 39 -2.53 4.66 9.65
N ILE A 40 -1.22 4.61 9.83
CA ILE A 40 -0.27 5.41 9.05
C ILE A 40 0.15 4.49 7.91
N ASP A 41 -0.64 4.46 6.85
CA ASP A 41 -0.27 3.74 5.64
C ASP A 41 0.78 4.59 4.89
N PRO A 42 2.05 4.16 4.87
CA PRO A 42 3.04 4.84 4.05
C PRO A 42 2.63 4.73 2.59
N PRO A 43 2.77 5.80 1.78
CA PRO A 43 2.47 5.74 0.36
C PRO A 43 3.48 4.82 -0.33
N ILE A 44 3.02 3.62 -0.70
CA ILE A 44 3.81 2.60 -1.37
C ILE A 44 3.36 2.49 -2.82
N ILE A 45 4.32 2.60 -3.74
CA ILE A 45 4.10 2.42 -5.17
C ILE A 45 4.94 1.24 -5.63
N SER A 46 4.31 0.25 -6.27
CA SER A 46 5.02 -0.88 -6.87
C SER A 46 5.00 -0.81 -8.38
N VAL A 47 6.18 -0.99 -8.97
CA VAL A 47 6.39 -1.06 -10.42
C VAL A 47 6.80 -2.49 -10.76
N SER A 48 6.02 -3.16 -11.59
CA SER A 48 6.30 -4.51 -12.08
C SER A 48 6.59 -4.47 -13.57
N THR A 49 7.70 -5.08 -13.97
CA THR A 49 8.14 -5.14 -15.37
C THR A 49 8.43 -6.59 -15.74
N THR A 50 7.92 -7.05 -16.88
CA THR A 50 8.14 -8.41 -17.39
C THR A 50 8.98 -8.38 -18.65
N LEU A 51 10.04 -9.22 -18.67
CA LEU A 51 10.94 -9.42 -19.80
C LEU A 51 10.95 -10.91 -20.19
N PRO A 52 10.08 -11.34 -21.11
CA PRO A 52 9.93 -12.75 -21.42
C PRO A 52 11.23 -13.36 -22.00
N GLY A 53 11.63 -14.53 -21.48
CA GLY A 53 12.81 -15.28 -21.93
C GLY A 53 14.13 -14.80 -21.36
N ALA A 54 14.14 -13.84 -20.44
CA ALA A 54 15.33 -13.38 -19.75
C ALA A 54 15.53 -14.09 -18.41
N ASN A 55 16.77 -14.47 -18.10
CA ASN A 55 17.10 -14.93 -16.77
C ASN A 55 17.15 -13.75 -15.77
N ALA A 56 17.12 -14.05 -14.46
CA ALA A 56 17.08 -13.04 -13.41
C ALA A 56 18.23 -12.03 -13.51
N GLN A 57 19.43 -12.47 -13.87
CA GLN A 57 20.62 -11.62 -13.97
C GLN A 57 20.56 -10.63 -15.15
N VAL A 58 19.97 -11.05 -16.26
CA VAL A 58 19.73 -10.15 -17.41
C VAL A 58 18.62 -9.15 -17.09
N VAL A 59 17.56 -9.59 -16.39
CA VAL A 59 16.49 -8.70 -15.93
C VAL A 59 17.05 -7.64 -14.98
N GLU A 60 17.92 -8.03 -14.06
CA GLU A 60 18.57 -7.13 -13.12
C GLU A 60 19.37 -6.05 -13.84
N THR A 61 20.36 -6.42 -14.64
CA THR A 61 21.27 -5.46 -15.27
C THR A 61 20.63 -4.65 -16.41
N ALA A 62 19.69 -5.22 -17.16
CA ALA A 62 19.09 -4.55 -18.30
C ALA A 62 17.88 -3.66 -17.91
N VAL A 63 17.16 -4.02 -16.85
CA VAL A 63 15.89 -3.38 -16.50
C VAL A 63 15.94 -2.79 -15.11
N THR A 64 16.30 -3.59 -14.09
CA THR A 64 16.19 -3.19 -12.69
C THR A 64 17.16 -2.06 -12.37
N ASP A 65 18.44 -2.20 -12.70
CA ASP A 65 19.48 -1.19 -12.43
C ASP A 65 19.14 0.15 -13.10
N VAL A 66 18.68 0.12 -14.34
CA VAL A 66 18.32 1.33 -15.09
C VAL A 66 17.10 2.01 -14.51
N LEU A 67 16.11 1.22 -14.06
CA LEU A 67 14.93 1.76 -13.38
C LEU A 67 15.27 2.31 -12.00
N GLU A 68 16.11 1.66 -11.23
CA GLU A 68 16.58 2.11 -9.92
C GLU A 68 17.31 3.46 -10.02
N GLU A 69 18.24 3.59 -10.97
CA GLU A 69 18.97 4.83 -11.20
C GLU A 69 18.03 6.00 -11.45
N GLU A 70 17.05 5.84 -12.34
CA GLU A 70 16.09 6.90 -12.66
C GLU A 70 15.07 7.16 -11.55
N LEU A 71 14.61 6.11 -10.87
CA LEU A 71 13.61 6.23 -9.79
C LEU A 71 14.24 6.80 -8.51
N SER A 72 15.52 6.54 -8.24
CA SER A 72 16.24 7.10 -7.09
C SER A 72 16.32 8.64 -7.11
N THR A 73 16.17 9.25 -8.27
CA THR A 73 16.18 10.71 -8.43
C THR A 73 14.87 11.39 -8.03
N ILE A 74 13.84 10.62 -7.68
CA ILE A 74 12.51 11.16 -7.31
C ILE A 74 12.59 11.76 -5.90
N GLN A 75 12.13 12.98 -5.75
CA GLN A 75 12.09 13.66 -4.46
C GLN A 75 11.06 13.02 -3.52
N GLY A 76 11.41 12.90 -2.24
CA GLY A 76 10.53 12.33 -1.23
C GLY A 76 10.52 10.80 -1.19
N LEU A 77 11.41 10.13 -1.92
CA LEU A 77 11.65 8.71 -1.80
C LEU A 77 12.34 8.41 -0.47
N ARG A 78 11.77 7.51 0.32
CA ARG A 78 12.32 7.07 1.60
C ARG A 78 13.11 5.78 1.46
N THR A 79 12.49 4.80 0.80
CA THR A 79 13.08 3.48 0.59
C THR A 79 12.75 3.00 -0.82
N LEU A 80 13.75 2.45 -1.49
CA LEU A 80 13.60 1.75 -2.75
C LEU A 80 14.06 0.32 -2.54
N SER A 81 13.21 -0.63 -2.86
CA SER A 81 13.51 -2.06 -2.77
C SER A 81 13.15 -2.71 -4.09
N SER A 82 14.08 -3.48 -4.64
CA SER A 82 13.88 -4.21 -5.88
C SER A 82 14.03 -5.70 -5.67
N SER A 83 13.36 -6.47 -6.50
CA SER A 83 13.47 -7.91 -6.57
C SER A 83 13.40 -8.35 -8.02
N SER A 84 14.48 -8.97 -8.48
CA SER A 84 14.60 -9.52 -9.84
C SER A 84 14.41 -11.03 -9.81
N SER A 85 13.47 -11.52 -10.58
CA SER A 85 13.22 -12.94 -10.79
C SER A 85 13.33 -13.28 -12.27
N GLU A 86 13.23 -14.55 -12.63
CA GLU A 86 13.14 -14.94 -14.03
C GLU A 86 11.95 -14.25 -14.70
N GLU A 87 12.21 -13.56 -15.80
CA GLU A 87 11.26 -12.82 -16.60
C GLU A 87 10.54 -11.65 -15.90
N ASN A 88 10.79 -11.39 -14.61
CA ASN A 88 10.06 -10.38 -13.86
C ASN A 88 10.96 -9.53 -12.95
N SER A 89 10.78 -8.21 -13.01
CA SER A 89 11.36 -7.25 -12.07
C SER A 89 10.25 -6.57 -11.30
N GLN A 90 10.36 -6.52 -9.98
CA GLN A 90 9.43 -5.80 -9.11
C GLN A 90 10.21 -4.78 -8.28
N ILE A 91 9.84 -3.52 -8.41
CA ILE A 91 10.44 -2.41 -7.67
C ILE A 91 9.36 -1.80 -6.79
N THR A 92 9.64 -1.70 -5.51
CA THR A 92 8.75 -1.11 -4.50
C THR A 92 9.37 0.18 -4.00
N LEU A 93 8.61 1.26 -4.13
CA LEU A 93 9.01 2.60 -3.69
C LEU A 93 8.13 3.02 -2.51
N GLU A 94 8.77 3.38 -1.41
CA GLU A 94 8.12 3.95 -0.23
C GLU A 94 8.43 5.45 -0.17
N PHE A 95 7.38 6.26 -0.10
CA PHE A 95 7.51 7.72 -0.03
C PHE A 95 7.26 8.25 1.37
N THR A 96 7.71 9.47 1.64
CA THR A 96 7.40 10.19 2.87
C THR A 96 5.92 10.57 2.93
N LEU A 97 5.35 10.53 4.14
CA LEU A 97 3.93 10.84 4.41
C LEU A 97 3.50 12.25 4.02
N ASP A 98 4.47 13.17 3.94
CA ASP A 98 4.20 14.58 3.60
C ASP A 98 3.85 14.79 2.13
N ARG A 99 4.07 13.77 1.28
CA ARG A 99 3.85 13.87 -0.16
C ARG A 99 2.55 13.22 -0.59
N PRO A 100 1.69 13.92 -1.37
CA PRO A 100 0.50 13.33 -1.95
C PRO A 100 0.85 12.14 -2.86
N VAL A 101 0.21 11.00 -2.63
CA VAL A 101 0.46 9.74 -3.38
C VAL A 101 0.24 9.92 -4.88
N ASP A 102 -0.76 10.73 -5.26
CA ASP A 102 -1.09 10.97 -6.67
C ASP A 102 0.05 11.66 -7.42
N VAL A 103 0.71 12.64 -6.78
CA VAL A 103 1.87 13.35 -7.37
C VAL A 103 3.06 12.40 -7.49
N ALA A 104 3.33 11.62 -6.44
CA ALA A 104 4.39 10.62 -6.47
C ALA A 104 4.16 9.56 -7.57
N ALA A 105 2.93 9.09 -7.72
CA ALA A 105 2.56 8.14 -8.77
C ALA A 105 2.72 8.71 -10.18
N GLN A 106 2.43 9.99 -10.37
CA GLN A 106 2.64 10.68 -11.64
C GLN A 106 4.13 10.76 -11.99
N ASP A 107 4.96 11.20 -11.03
CA ASP A 107 6.41 11.29 -11.22
C ASP A 107 7.04 9.93 -11.54
N VAL A 108 6.60 8.86 -10.85
CA VAL A 108 7.04 7.48 -11.14
C VAL A 108 6.67 7.08 -12.56
N ARG A 109 5.42 7.33 -12.99
CA ARG A 109 4.97 7.02 -14.36
C ARG A 109 5.78 7.76 -15.41
N ASP A 110 6.07 9.03 -15.19
CA ASP A 110 6.84 9.85 -16.12
C ASP A 110 8.27 9.36 -16.23
N LYS A 111 8.90 8.99 -15.11
CA LYS A 111 10.24 8.41 -15.10
C LYS A 111 10.28 7.05 -15.78
N VAL A 112 9.37 6.15 -15.44
CA VAL A 112 9.25 4.82 -16.08
C VAL A 112 9.01 4.94 -17.59
N SER A 113 8.19 5.90 -18.02
CA SER A 113 7.93 6.15 -19.45
C SER A 113 9.19 6.59 -20.20
N ARG A 114 10.05 7.40 -19.59
CA ARG A 114 11.35 7.80 -20.19
C ARG A 114 12.30 6.62 -20.32
N VAL A 115 12.42 5.80 -19.28
CA VAL A 115 13.26 4.60 -19.30
C VAL A 115 12.76 3.62 -20.35
N ARG A 116 11.43 3.43 -20.44
CA ARG A 116 10.81 2.59 -21.47
C ARG A 116 11.18 3.03 -22.89
N GLY A 117 11.25 4.33 -23.15
CA GLY A 117 11.71 4.87 -24.44
C GLY A 117 13.15 4.50 -24.73
N ARG A 118 14.04 4.52 -23.74
CA ARG A 118 15.46 4.14 -23.86
C ARG A 118 15.61 2.64 -24.06
N LEU A 119 14.96 1.82 -23.25
CA LEU A 119 14.99 0.36 -23.36
C LEU A 119 14.50 -0.12 -24.74
N ARG A 120 13.43 0.47 -25.25
CA ARG A 120 12.91 0.12 -26.58
C ARG A 120 13.88 0.47 -27.73
N SER A 121 14.72 1.49 -27.56
CA SER A 121 15.73 1.84 -28.56
C SER A 121 16.92 0.89 -28.54
N GLU A 122 17.28 0.36 -27.39
CA GLU A 122 18.35 -0.64 -27.22
C GLU A 122 17.89 -2.02 -27.73
N GLU A 123 16.64 -2.41 -27.49
CA GLU A 123 16.05 -3.65 -27.97
C GLU A 123 15.96 -3.74 -29.51
N ARG A 124 15.81 -2.62 -30.19
CA ARG A 124 15.83 -2.59 -31.65
C ARG A 124 17.16 -3.07 -32.23
N ARG A 125 18.24 -3.03 -31.44
CA ARG A 125 19.55 -3.59 -31.82
C ARG A 125 19.65 -5.09 -31.62
N VAL A 126 18.85 -5.70 -30.76
CA VAL A 126 18.93 -7.11 -30.39
C VAL A 126 17.76 -7.97 -30.93
N GLY A 127 16.74 -7.40 -31.54
CA GLY A 127 15.74 -8.11 -32.34
C GLY A 127 14.76 -8.99 -31.55
N LYS A 128 14.41 -8.67 -30.30
CA LYS A 128 13.35 -9.36 -29.55
C LYS A 128 12.31 -8.39 -29.01
N GLU A 129 11.04 -8.71 -29.24
CA GLU A 129 9.90 -7.91 -28.81
C GLU A 129 9.74 -7.95 -27.28
N CYS A 130 10.02 -6.85 -26.61
CA CYS A 130 9.76 -6.66 -25.19
C CYS A 130 8.38 -6.04 -24.99
N SER A 131 7.47 -6.78 -24.43
CA SER A 131 6.16 -6.28 -24.01
C SER A 131 6.25 -5.77 -22.57
N LEU A 132 6.62 -4.50 -22.41
CA LEU A 132 6.63 -3.84 -21.09
C LEU A 132 5.20 -3.44 -20.70
N LEU A 133 4.56 -4.28 -19.92
CA LEU A 133 3.28 -3.95 -19.26
C LEU A 133 3.56 -3.34 -17.89
N CYS A 134 3.72 -2.00 -17.84
CA CYS A 134 3.69 -1.26 -16.59
C CYS A 134 2.26 -1.26 -16.02
N ARG A 135 2.00 -2.16 -15.08
CA ARG A 135 0.74 -2.19 -14.34
C ARG A 135 0.99 -1.56 -12.97
N SER A 136 0.69 -0.28 -12.83
CA SER A 136 0.58 0.34 -11.51
C SER A 136 -0.70 -0.21 -10.87
N ARG A 137 -0.55 -1.17 -9.97
CA ARG A 137 -1.67 -1.68 -9.19
C ARG A 137 -1.83 -0.78 -7.96
N TRP A 138 -2.79 0.11 -8.04
CA TRP A 138 -3.37 0.74 -6.88
C TRP A 138 -4.20 -0.31 -6.15
N SER A 139 -3.82 -0.69 -4.97
CA SER A 139 -4.67 -1.47 -4.06
C SER A 139 -5.10 -0.54 -2.94
N PRO A 140 -6.31 0.04 -3.00
CA PRO A 140 -6.96 0.50 -1.80
C PRO A 140 -7.40 -0.75 -1.04
N TYR A 141 -7.07 -0.82 0.20
CA TYR A 141 -7.42 -1.91 1.11
C TYR A 141 -8.93 -2.21 1.09
N HIS A 142 -9.24 -3.49 1.01
CA HIS A 142 -10.46 -4.06 1.55
C HIS A 142 -10.17 -4.64 2.93
#